data_922bc11aaaba967c0fccf26681beef8b
#
_entry.id   922bc11aaaba967c0fccf26681beef8b
#
_cell.length_a   1.000
_cell.length_b   1.000
_cell.length_c   1.000
_cell.angle_alpha   90.00
_cell.angle_beta   90.00
_cell.angle_gamma   90.00
#
_symmetry.space_group_name_H-M   'P 1'
#
loop_
_entity.id
_entity.type
_entity.pdbx_description
1 polymer ?
#
loop_
_entity_poly.entity_id
_entity_poly.type
_entity_poly.pdbx_seq_one_letter_code
_entity_poly.pdbx_strand_id
1 'polypeptide(L)'
;IAASDPKMWHDIFFANQSAIISALDEYGVYLQNMRQLIIDKDSTALMGLLGRAQAARRHFGHMLASTPYTDTSAMSASYNITPSNTVSGTITIPGDKSISHRSIMRGSLATGVTNVTGFLEGEDALATLQAFRDMGVSIEGPDKGKLTIHGVGMNGLKPSKTPLYMGNSGTSMRLLAGILAAQSFDSVLTGDTSLNKRPMERVAAPLR
;
A
#
# COMPACT_ATOMS: atom_id res chain seq x y z
N ILE A 1 3.67 11.04 10.26
CA ILE A 1 4.47 10.88 11.49
C ILE A 1 3.65 11.26 12.72
N ALA A 2 3.07 12.47 12.79
CA ALA A 2 2.40 12.99 13.99
C ALA A 2 1.21 12.15 14.50
N ALA A 3 0.59 11.31 13.67
CA ALA A 3 -0.55 10.45 14.01
C ALA A 3 -0.18 8.96 14.12
N SER A 4 1.10 8.62 14.00
CA SER A 4 1.57 7.22 14.00
C SER A 4 2.27 6.88 15.32
N ASP A 5 2.38 5.59 15.63
CA ASP A 5 3.07 5.08 16.81
C ASP A 5 4.52 5.59 16.89
N PRO A 6 4.92 6.31 17.95
CA PRO A 6 6.27 6.82 18.13
C PRO A 6 7.34 5.73 18.10
N LYS A 7 7.05 4.55 18.67
CA LYS A 7 7.99 3.42 18.69
C LYS A 7 8.30 2.91 17.29
N MET A 8 7.30 2.79 16.44
CA MET A 8 7.49 2.39 15.05
C MET A 8 8.44 3.35 14.32
N TRP A 9 8.28 4.67 14.50
CA TRP A 9 9.14 5.66 13.87
C TRP A 9 10.54 5.69 14.45
N HIS A 10 10.68 5.48 15.76
CA HIS A 10 11.96 5.31 16.42
C HIS A 10 12.75 4.17 15.74
N ASP A 11 12.14 2.99 15.62
CA ASP A 11 12.79 1.82 15.06
C ASP A 11 13.15 2.02 13.58
N ILE A 12 12.27 2.68 12.81
CA ILE A 12 12.55 3.05 11.40
C ILE A 12 13.73 4.02 11.30
N PHE A 13 13.78 5.03 12.16
CA PHE A 13 14.85 6.01 12.14
C PHE A 13 16.20 5.41 12.48
N PHE A 14 16.26 4.57 13.50
CA PHE A 14 17.53 3.92 13.88
C PHE A 14 17.96 2.85 12.87
N ALA A 15 17.02 2.11 12.28
CA ALA A 15 17.33 1.14 11.22
C ALA A 15 17.85 1.80 9.93
N ASN A 16 17.56 3.09 9.70
CA ASN A 16 17.95 3.83 8.51
C ASN A 16 18.80 5.07 8.86
N GLN A 17 19.50 5.05 9.97
CA GLN A 17 20.16 6.21 10.59
C GLN A 17 21.00 7.02 9.59
N SER A 18 21.92 6.39 8.87
CA SER A 18 22.83 7.09 7.96
C SER A 18 22.07 7.77 6.80
N ALA A 19 21.11 7.11 6.22
CA ALA A 19 20.32 7.66 5.12
C ALA A 19 19.42 8.83 5.59
N ILE A 20 18.88 8.72 6.79
CA ILE A 20 18.02 9.78 7.36
C ILE A 20 18.86 10.99 7.75
N ILE A 21 20.03 10.80 8.35
CA ILE A 21 20.95 11.90 8.68
C ILE A 21 21.38 12.63 7.41
N SER A 22 21.81 11.89 6.36
CA SER A 22 22.17 12.49 5.08
C SER A 22 21.04 13.32 4.48
N ALA A 23 19.82 12.80 4.49
CA ALA A 23 18.65 13.53 3.99
C ALA A 23 18.31 14.77 4.82
N LEU A 24 18.49 14.70 6.14
CA LEU A 24 18.29 15.85 7.03
C LEU A 24 19.35 16.93 6.83
N ASP A 25 20.60 16.53 6.64
CA ASP A 25 21.71 17.45 6.35
C ASP A 25 21.49 18.19 5.04
N GLU A 26 21.15 17.48 3.96
CA GLU A 26 20.79 18.09 2.68
C GLU A 26 19.61 19.05 2.83
N TYR A 27 18.56 18.64 3.53
CA TYR A 27 17.40 19.49 3.78
C TYR A 27 17.77 20.73 4.60
N GLY A 28 18.65 20.58 5.59
CA GLY A 28 19.21 21.67 6.38
C GLY A 28 19.92 22.73 5.50
N VAL A 29 20.72 22.28 4.55
CA VAL A 29 21.39 23.18 3.58
C VAL A 29 20.38 23.97 2.73
N TYR A 30 19.33 23.29 2.24
CA TYR A 30 18.27 23.97 1.48
C TYR A 30 17.53 25.01 2.32
N LEU A 31 17.23 24.72 3.58
CA LEU A 31 16.56 25.66 4.48
C LEU A 31 17.45 26.87 4.80
N GLN A 32 18.75 26.65 5.02
CA GLN A 32 19.71 27.74 5.25
C GLN A 32 19.83 28.66 4.04
N ASN A 33 19.91 28.08 2.84
CA ASN A 33 19.95 28.85 1.58
C ASN A 33 18.67 29.68 1.43
N MET A 34 17.49 29.07 1.60
CA MET A 34 16.23 29.80 1.51
C MET A 34 16.15 30.94 2.55
N ARG A 35 16.59 30.68 3.79
CA ARG A 35 16.68 31.71 4.84
C ARG A 35 17.59 32.87 4.41
N GLN A 36 18.74 32.59 3.82
CA GLN A 36 19.65 33.61 3.38
C GLN A 36 19.06 34.49 2.26
N LEU A 37 18.43 33.88 1.26
CA LEU A 37 17.75 34.59 0.18
C LEU A 37 16.65 35.54 0.71
N ILE A 38 15.96 35.15 1.78
CA ILE A 38 14.95 36.00 2.43
C ILE A 38 15.60 37.17 3.15
N ILE A 39 16.72 36.94 3.87
CA ILE A 39 17.47 38.00 4.56
C ILE A 39 18.00 39.04 3.55
N ASP A 40 18.60 38.56 2.47
CA ASP A 40 19.21 39.37 1.42
C ASP A 40 18.16 40.04 0.52
N LYS A 41 16.88 39.71 0.72
CA LYS A 41 15.76 40.17 -0.12
C LYS A 41 15.99 39.89 -1.61
N ASP A 42 16.71 38.78 -1.91
CA ASP A 42 16.95 38.37 -3.30
C ASP A 42 15.68 37.68 -3.85
N SER A 43 14.77 38.51 -4.33
CA SER A 43 13.49 38.07 -4.89
C SER A 43 13.68 37.18 -6.11
N THR A 44 14.71 37.43 -6.94
CA THR A 44 14.94 36.67 -8.17
C THR A 44 15.40 35.25 -7.85
N ALA A 45 16.38 35.09 -6.99
CA ALA A 45 16.90 33.79 -6.61
C ALA A 45 15.84 32.99 -5.80
N LEU A 46 15.10 33.66 -4.93
CA LEU A 46 14.01 33.03 -4.16
C LEU A 46 12.87 32.51 -5.06
N MET A 47 12.44 33.30 -6.05
CA MET A 47 11.48 32.89 -7.05
C MET A 47 11.97 31.70 -7.88
N GLY A 48 13.25 31.69 -8.25
CA GLY A 48 13.89 30.56 -8.92
C GLY A 48 13.88 29.28 -8.08
N LEU A 49 14.17 29.38 -6.77
CA LEU A 49 14.13 28.26 -5.84
C LEU A 49 12.71 27.70 -5.70
N LEU A 50 11.73 28.56 -5.48
CA LEU A 50 10.31 28.18 -5.38
C LEU A 50 9.78 27.59 -6.69
N GLY A 51 10.20 28.12 -7.84
CA GLY A 51 9.86 27.58 -9.16
C GLY A 51 10.37 26.17 -9.38
N ARG A 52 11.62 25.88 -8.98
CA ARG A 52 12.17 24.51 -9.02
C ARG A 52 11.40 23.56 -8.11
N ALA A 53 11.07 23.97 -6.90
CA ALA A 53 10.27 23.18 -5.97
C ALA A 53 8.87 22.88 -6.54
N GLN A 54 8.24 23.89 -7.16
CA GLN A 54 6.95 23.72 -7.84
C GLN A 54 7.05 22.74 -9.03
N ALA A 55 8.10 22.85 -9.83
CA ALA A 55 8.33 21.96 -10.96
C ALA A 55 8.58 20.52 -10.51
N ALA A 56 9.40 20.33 -9.46
CA ALA A 56 9.64 19.02 -8.86
C ALA A 56 8.33 18.40 -8.33
N ARG A 57 7.50 19.18 -7.66
CA ARG A 57 6.20 18.70 -7.16
C ARG A 57 5.24 18.35 -8.32
N ARG A 58 5.22 19.14 -9.39
CA ARG A 58 4.44 18.82 -10.60
C ARG A 58 4.95 17.53 -11.24
N HIS A 59 6.27 17.38 -11.40
CA HIS A 59 6.88 16.18 -11.95
C HIS A 59 6.54 14.94 -11.10
N PHE A 60 6.63 15.06 -9.77
CA PHE A 60 6.24 14.00 -8.85
C PHE A 60 4.74 13.70 -8.95
N GLY A 61 3.89 14.72 -9.06
CA GLY A 61 2.46 14.58 -9.32
C GLY A 61 2.18 13.87 -10.65
N HIS A 62 2.92 14.21 -11.72
CA HIS A 62 2.84 13.51 -13.00
C HIS A 62 3.38 12.09 -12.94
N MET A 63 4.45 11.83 -12.20
CA MET A 63 4.93 10.46 -11.96
C MET A 63 3.92 9.61 -11.19
N LEU A 64 3.24 10.18 -10.21
CA LEU A 64 2.14 9.51 -9.49
C LEU A 64 0.90 9.33 -10.38
N ALA A 65 0.63 10.28 -11.28
CA ALA A 65 -0.50 10.21 -12.20
C ALA A 65 -0.20 9.37 -13.45
N SER A 66 1.07 9.26 -13.87
CA SER A 66 1.51 8.43 -14.99
C SER A 66 1.86 7.00 -14.60
N THR A 67 1.85 6.64 -13.33
CA THR A 67 1.62 5.25 -12.99
C THR A 67 0.23 4.90 -13.51
N PRO A 68 0.07 3.88 -14.34
CA PRO A 68 -1.24 3.46 -14.81
C PRO A 68 -2.02 2.83 -13.66
N TYR A 69 -2.33 3.63 -12.65
CA TYR A 69 -3.44 3.41 -11.77
C TYR A 69 -4.60 4.09 -12.48
N THR A 70 -5.42 3.26 -13.04
CA THR A 70 -6.65 3.60 -13.71
C THR A 70 -6.57 3.69 -15.22
N ASP A 71 -7.03 2.68 -15.85
CA ASP A 71 -8.05 2.86 -16.87
C ASP A 71 -9.33 3.41 -16.19
N THR A 72 -9.29 4.64 -15.75
CA THR A 72 -10.46 5.44 -15.38
C THR A 72 -10.79 6.41 -16.50
N SER A 73 -10.66 5.97 -17.75
CA SER A 73 -11.20 6.70 -18.90
C SER A 73 -12.73 6.80 -18.88
N ALA A 74 -13.39 6.26 -17.87
CA ALA A 74 -14.85 6.18 -17.84
C ALA A 74 -15.55 7.03 -16.77
N MET A 75 -14.87 7.63 -15.77
CA MET A 75 -15.55 8.46 -14.77
C MET A 75 -14.66 9.59 -14.23
N SER A 76 -14.73 10.76 -14.85
CA SER A 76 -14.38 11.99 -14.14
C SER A 76 -15.50 12.26 -13.13
N ALA A 77 -15.36 11.77 -11.91
CA ALA A 77 -16.24 12.15 -10.83
C ALA A 77 -15.92 13.60 -10.42
N SER A 78 -16.85 14.49 -10.65
CA SER A 78 -16.77 15.87 -10.18
C SER A 78 -17.54 16.00 -8.87
N TYR A 79 -16.87 16.44 -7.82
CA TYR A 79 -17.49 16.73 -6.53
C TYR A 79 -17.67 18.23 -6.38
N ASN A 80 -18.91 18.69 -6.38
CA ASN A 80 -19.25 20.06 -6.04
C ASN A 80 -19.52 20.16 -4.54
N ILE A 81 -18.61 20.81 -3.82
CA ILE A 81 -18.72 20.97 -2.37
C ILE A 81 -19.15 22.40 -2.07
N THR A 82 -20.30 22.54 -1.44
CA THR A 82 -20.78 23.82 -0.91
C THR A 82 -20.47 23.92 0.58
N PRO A 83 -20.05 25.10 1.08
CA PRO A 83 -19.84 25.28 2.51
C PRO A 83 -21.13 25.02 3.29
N SER A 84 -21.00 24.28 4.41
CA SER A 84 -22.10 24.04 5.34
C SER A 84 -21.71 24.57 6.72
N ASN A 85 -22.64 25.23 7.39
CA ASN A 85 -22.42 25.76 8.74
C ASN A 85 -22.50 24.68 9.83
N THR A 86 -23.14 23.54 9.53
CA THR A 86 -23.28 22.43 10.45
C THR A 86 -23.16 21.11 9.70
N VAL A 87 -22.41 20.18 10.28
CA VAL A 87 -22.33 18.80 9.81
C VAL A 87 -22.76 17.90 10.95
N SER A 88 -23.87 17.18 10.77
CA SER A 88 -24.38 16.21 11.73
C SER A 88 -24.87 14.96 11.01
N GLY A 89 -24.72 13.82 11.68
CA GLY A 89 -25.16 12.53 11.13
C GLY A 89 -24.31 11.38 11.63
N THR A 90 -24.73 10.18 11.28
CA THR A 90 -23.98 8.93 11.52
C THR A 90 -23.54 8.36 10.20
N ILE A 91 -22.26 8.06 10.08
CA ILE A 91 -21.70 7.39 8.90
C ILE A 91 -21.14 6.05 9.30
N THR A 92 -21.20 5.09 8.39
CA THR A 92 -20.49 3.81 8.52
C THR A 92 -19.21 3.89 7.73
N ILE A 93 -18.08 3.71 8.41
CA ILE A 93 -16.75 3.71 7.78
C ILE A 93 -16.55 2.36 7.06
N PRO A 94 -16.04 2.36 5.82
CA PRO A 94 -15.62 1.14 5.14
C PRO A 94 -14.57 0.37 5.94
N GLY A 95 -14.46 -0.94 5.70
CA GLY A 95 -13.44 -1.78 6.33
C GLY A 95 -12.01 -1.32 6.00
N ASP A 96 -11.07 -1.59 6.92
CA ASP A 96 -9.66 -1.29 6.70
C ASP A 96 -9.04 -2.28 5.69
N LYS A 97 -8.26 -1.75 4.75
CA LYS A 97 -7.59 -2.52 3.70
C LYS A 97 -6.64 -3.57 4.28
N SER A 98 -5.82 -3.18 5.23
CA SER A 98 -4.79 -4.06 5.81
C SER A 98 -5.41 -5.15 6.68
N ILE A 99 -6.49 -4.85 7.39
CA ILE A 99 -7.25 -5.83 8.16
C ILE A 99 -7.93 -6.82 7.20
N SER A 100 -8.47 -6.35 6.08
CA SER A 100 -9.10 -7.20 5.07
C SER A 100 -8.11 -8.20 4.47
N HIS A 101 -6.90 -7.78 4.08
CA HIS A 101 -5.86 -8.71 3.64
C HIS A 101 -5.52 -9.75 4.69
N ARG A 102 -5.30 -9.31 5.94
CA ARG A 102 -4.92 -10.21 7.04
C ARG A 102 -6.03 -11.17 7.43
N SER A 103 -7.29 -10.77 7.34
CA SER A 103 -8.43 -11.66 7.63
C SER A 103 -8.45 -12.85 6.67
N ILE A 104 -8.20 -12.61 5.37
CA ILE A 104 -8.09 -13.69 4.39
C ILE A 104 -6.89 -14.59 4.72
N MET A 105 -5.72 -14.01 4.89
CA MET A 105 -4.47 -14.76 5.12
C MET A 105 -4.57 -15.63 6.38
N ARG A 106 -4.97 -15.03 7.50
CA ARG A 106 -5.07 -15.75 8.78
C ARG A 106 -6.21 -16.76 8.79
N GLY A 107 -7.39 -16.38 8.25
CA GLY A 107 -8.52 -17.27 8.14
C GLY A 107 -8.23 -18.49 7.26
N SER A 108 -7.47 -18.31 6.19
CA SER A 108 -7.07 -19.41 5.30
C SER A 108 -6.05 -20.38 5.94
N LEU A 109 -5.14 -19.86 6.75
CA LEU A 109 -4.12 -20.65 7.47
C LEU A 109 -4.61 -21.21 8.81
N ALA A 110 -5.77 -20.77 9.29
CA ALA A 110 -6.39 -21.35 10.49
C ALA A 110 -6.97 -22.74 10.19
N THR A 111 -7.32 -23.45 11.24
CA THR A 111 -8.16 -24.66 11.16
C THR A 111 -9.60 -24.28 11.50
N GLY A 112 -10.56 -24.75 10.70
CA GLY A 112 -11.98 -24.46 10.91
C GLY A 112 -12.49 -23.27 10.10
N VAL A 113 -13.58 -22.66 10.54
CA VAL A 113 -14.30 -21.62 9.80
C VAL A 113 -14.06 -20.25 10.41
N THR A 114 -13.70 -19.29 9.59
CA THR A 114 -13.56 -17.88 9.99
C THR A 114 -14.63 -17.04 9.28
N ASN A 115 -15.48 -16.39 10.08
CA ASN A 115 -16.47 -15.43 9.56
C ASN A 115 -15.91 -14.01 9.68
N VAL A 116 -15.93 -13.29 8.58
CA VAL A 116 -15.44 -11.90 8.48
C VAL A 116 -16.60 -10.98 8.16
N THR A 117 -16.68 -9.86 8.85
CA THR A 117 -17.64 -8.78 8.57
C THR A 117 -16.91 -7.46 8.40
N GLY A 118 -17.46 -6.56 7.58
CA GLY A 118 -16.82 -5.28 7.27
C GLY A 118 -15.57 -5.43 6.37
N PHE A 119 -15.51 -6.48 5.57
CA PHE A 119 -14.44 -6.66 4.59
C PHE A 119 -14.46 -5.56 3.55
N LEU A 120 -13.31 -4.97 3.26
CA LEU A 120 -13.17 -3.99 2.18
C LEU A 120 -13.08 -4.71 0.84
N GLU A 121 -14.12 -4.58 0.03
CA GLU A 121 -14.21 -5.18 -1.32
C GLU A 121 -13.42 -4.37 -2.37
N GLY A 122 -12.19 -3.98 -2.04
CA GLY A 122 -11.29 -3.31 -2.96
C GLY A 122 -10.47 -4.32 -3.78
N GLU A 123 -10.08 -3.93 -4.99
CA GLU A 123 -9.35 -4.78 -5.96
C GLU A 123 -8.14 -5.49 -5.34
N ASP A 124 -7.36 -4.80 -4.53
CA ASP A 124 -6.18 -5.37 -3.87
C ASP A 124 -6.55 -6.53 -2.91
N ALA A 125 -7.62 -6.34 -2.12
CA ALA A 125 -8.07 -7.37 -1.19
C ALA A 125 -8.72 -8.54 -1.92
N LEU A 126 -9.45 -8.26 -3.02
CA LEU A 126 -10.03 -9.28 -3.88
C LEU A 126 -8.96 -10.11 -4.60
N ALA A 127 -7.85 -9.50 -5.03
CA ALA A 127 -6.71 -10.23 -5.59
C ALA A 127 -6.09 -11.20 -4.55
N THR A 128 -5.97 -10.78 -3.28
CA THR A 128 -5.53 -11.68 -2.21
C THR A 128 -6.51 -12.84 -2.00
N LEU A 129 -7.80 -12.55 -1.98
CA LEU A 129 -8.84 -13.56 -1.83
C LEU A 129 -8.77 -14.60 -2.96
N GLN A 130 -8.64 -14.14 -4.19
CA GLN A 130 -8.52 -15.01 -5.36
C GLN A 130 -7.29 -15.90 -5.28
N ALA A 131 -6.14 -15.36 -4.87
CA ALA A 131 -4.93 -16.14 -4.69
C ALA A 131 -5.10 -17.32 -3.70
N PHE A 132 -5.80 -17.09 -2.59
CA PHE A 132 -6.09 -18.18 -1.65
C PHE A 132 -7.09 -19.21 -2.20
N ARG A 133 -8.06 -18.79 -3.01
CA ARG A 133 -8.91 -19.71 -3.76
C ARG A 133 -8.13 -20.57 -4.74
N ASP A 134 -7.20 -19.95 -5.47
CA ASP A 134 -6.32 -20.64 -6.42
C ASP A 134 -5.41 -21.65 -5.73
N MET A 135 -5.10 -21.42 -4.45
CA MET A 135 -4.36 -22.34 -3.59
C MET A 135 -5.26 -23.35 -2.83
N GLY A 136 -6.53 -23.45 -3.21
CA GLY A 136 -7.43 -24.49 -2.74
C GLY A 136 -8.23 -24.16 -1.47
N VAL A 137 -8.20 -22.92 -1.02
CA VAL A 137 -9.02 -22.47 0.12
C VAL A 137 -10.44 -22.18 -0.34
N SER A 138 -11.43 -22.76 0.32
CA SER A 138 -12.85 -22.45 0.07
C SER A 138 -13.20 -21.15 0.79
N ILE A 139 -13.55 -20.12 0.01
CA ILE A 139 -13.96 -18.81 0.53
C ILE A 139 -15.29 -18.43 -0.11
N GLU A 140 -16.32 -18.31 0.70
CA GLU A 140 -17.64 -17.85 0.30
C GLU A 140 -17.73 -16.33 0.42
N GLY A 141 -18.40 -15.68 -0.53
CA GLY A 141 -18.45 -14.20 -0.61
C GLY A 141 -17.31 -13.61 -1.45
N PRO A 142 -17.03 -12.30 -1.39
CA PRO A 142 -17.70 -11.34 -0.52
C PRO A 142 -19.15 -11.04 -0.93
N ASP A 143 -19.97 -10.82 0.06
CA ASP A 143 -21.31 -10.24 -0.12
C ASP A 143 -21.53 -9.17 0.94
N LYS A 144 -21.62 -7.91 0.50
CA LYS A 144 -21.80 -6.74 1.38
C LYS A 144 -20.81 -6.73 2.56
N GLY A 145 -19.53 -6.97 2.26
CA GLY A 145 -18.46 -7.01 3.24
C GLY A 145 -18.44 -8.25 4.14
N LYS A 146 -19.14 -9.32 3.79
CA LYS A 146 -19.15 -10.59 4.55
C LYS A 146 -18.43 -11.68 3.77
N LEU A 147 -17.57 -12.42 4.47
CA LEU A 147 -16.87 -13.60 3.98
C LEU A 147 -17.00 -14.75 4.97
N THR A 148 -17.04 -15.96 4.44
CA THR A 148 -16.82 -17.19 5.21
C THR A 148 -15.62 -17.92 4.63
N ILE A 149 -14.59 -18.14 5.44
CA ILE A 149 -13.32 -18.73 5.03
C ILE A 149 -13.19 -20.09 5.71
N HIS A 150 -13.09 -21.14 4.92
CA HIS A 150 -12.83 -22.50 5.41
C HIS A 150 -11.31 -22.72 5.42
N GLY A 151 -10.68 -22.48 6.56
CA GLY A 151 -9.25 -22.56 6.71
C GLY A 151 -8.72 -23.99 6.55
N VAL A 152 -7.57 -24.09 5.91
CA VAL A 152 -6.94 -25.37 5.57
C VAL A 152 -5.75 -25.72 6.46
N GLY A 153 -5.45 -24.89 7.44
CA GLY A 153 -4.27 -25.03 8.30
C GLY A 153 -2.97 -24.56 7.62
N MET A 154 -1.89 -24.53 8.38
CA MET A 154 -0.59 -24.03 7.92
C MET A 154 -0.02 -24.80 6.72
N ASN A 155 -0.31 -26.08 6.61
CA ASN A 155 0.23 -26.99 5.58
C ASN A 155 -0.83 -27.45 4.56
N GLY A 156 -2.02 -26.86 4.58
CA GLY A 156 -3.14 -27.28 3.74
C GLY A 156 -3.26 -26.55 2.41
N LEU A 157 -2.43 -25.53 2.17
CA LEU A 157 -2.39 -24.85 0.88
C LEU A 157 -1.87 -25.78 -0.21
N LYS A 158 -2.38 -25.60 -1.42
CA LYS A 158 -2.02 -26.39 -2.61
C LYS A 158 -1.31 -25.51 -3.64
N PRO A 159 -0.39 -26.06 -4.46
CA PRO A 159 0.22 -25.30 -5.54
C PRO A 159 -0.85 -24.83 -6.52
N SER A 160 -0.80 -23.56 -6.89
CA SER A 160 -1.66 -23.01 -7.93
C SER A 160 -1.20 -23.50 -9.30
N LYS A 161 -2.14 -23.74 -10.22
CA LYS A 161 -1.87 -24.14 -11.59
C LYS A 161 -1.34 -23.00 -12.47
N THR A 162 -1.55 -21.77 -12.03
CA THR A 162 -1.16 -20.54 -12.74
C THR A 162 -0.44 -19.61 -11.79
N PRO A 163 0.36 -18.65 -12.30
CA PRO A 163 0.92 -17.59 -11.45
C PRO A 163 -0.18 -16.88 -10.66
N LEU A 164 0.08 -16.65 -9.37
CA LEU A 164 -0.82 -15.94 -8.48
C LEU A 164 -0.79 -14.45 -8.81
N TYR A 165 -1.87 -13.93 -9.36
CA TYR A 165 -1.98 -12.55 -9.81
C TYR A 165 -2.44 -11.62 -8.70
N MET A 166 -1.59 -10.63 -8.36
CA MET A 166 -1.82 -9.70 -7.24
C MET A 166 -2.36 -8.33 -7.68
N GLY A 167 -2.74 -8.15 -8.94
CA GLY A 167 -3.14 -6.84 -9.46
C GLY A 167 -2.03 -5.81 -9.26
N ASN A 168 -2.36 -4.68 -8.63
CA ASN A 168 -1.39 -3.64 -8.23
C ASN A 168 -0.98 -3.73 -6.75
N SER A 169 -1.36 -4.80 -6.04
CA SER A 169 -1.19 -4.90 -4.60
C SER A 169 0.22 -5.31 -4.17
N GLY A 170 1.08 -4.34 -3.92
CA GLY A 170 2.38 -4.58 -3.31
C GLY A 170 2.29 -5.18 -1.90
N THR A 171 1.22 -4.91 -1.17
CA THR A 171 0.96 -5.50 0.14
C THR A 171 0.72 -7.00 0.01
N SER A 172 -0.17 -7.41 -0.89
CA SER A 172 -0.46 -8.84 -1.14
C SER A 172 0.79 -9.59 -1.55
N MET A 173 1.52 -9.08 -2.54
CA MET A 173 2.73 -9.72 -3.04
C MET A 173 3.78 -9.94 -1.94
N ARG A 174 4.04 -8.92 -1.11
CA ARG A 174 5.05 -9.02 -0.05
C ARG A 174 4.63 -9.93 1.09
N LEU A 175 3.38 -9.86 1.52
CA LEU A 175 2.89 -10.70 2.62
C LEU A 175 2.76 -12.17 2.17
N LEU A 176 2.25 -12.40 0.95
CA LEU A 176 2.16 -13.76 0.42
C LEU A 176 3.55 -14.40 0.20
N ALA A 177 4.55 -13.64 -0.23
CA ALA A 177 5.91 -14.15 -0.36
C ALA A 177 6.40 -14.82 0.93
N GLY A 178 6.14 -14.20 2.10
CA GLY A 178 6.49 -14.80 3.39
C GLY A 178 5.70 -16.07 3.71
N ILE A 179 4.41 -16.12 3.39
CA ILE A 179 3.56 -17.31 3.59
C ILE A 179 4.02 -18.44 2.67
N LEU A 180 4.29 -18.14 1.41
CA LEU A 180 4.66 -19.12 0.40
C LEU A 180 6.06 -19.68 0.59
N ALA A 181 6.99 -18.87 1.11
CA ALA A 181 8.34 -19.35 1.47
C ALA A 181 8.34 -20.46 2.55
N ALA A 182 7.26 -20.57 3.32
CA ALA A 182 7.10 -21.61 4.32
C ALA A 182 6.32 -22.85 3.80
N GLN A 183 5.96 -22.87 2.51
CA GLN A 183 5.27 -24.01 1.93
C GLN A 183 6.23 -24.99 1.27
N SER A 184 5.78 -26.23 1.07
CA SER A 184 6.57 -27.32 0.45
C SER A 184 6.44 -27.41 -1.06
N PHE A 185 5.95 -26.36 -1.71
CA PHE A 185 5.76 -26.30 -3.16
C PHE A 185 6.22 -24.96 -3.74
N ASP A 186 6.58 -24.97 -5.01
CA ASP A 186 6.97 -23.77 -5.73
C ASP A 186 5.74 -22.92 -6.11
N SER A 187 5.93 -21.60 -6.12
CA SER A 187 4.90 -20.66 -6.50
C SER A 187 5.46 -19.45 -7.23
N VAL A 188 4.66 -18.89 -8.13
CA VAL A 188 5.01 -17.69 -8.88
C VAL A 188 4.01 -16.60 -8.54
N LEU A 189 4.52 -15.45 -8.06
CA LEU A 189 3.74 -14.24 -7.82
C LEU A 189 3.94 -13.28 -8.99
N THR A 190 2.86 -12.73 -9.49
CA THR A 190 2.87 -11.72 -10.56
C THR A 190 1.85 -10.63 -10.28
N GLY A 191 1.90 -9.56 -11.05
CA GLY A 191 0.94 -8.47 -10.97
C GLY A 191 0.90 -7.66 -12.27
N ASP A 192 0.33 -6.47 -12.19
CA ASP A 192 0.31 -5.56 -13.32
C ASP A 192 1.72 -5.02 -13.65
N THR A 193 1.82 -4.26 -14.74
CA THR A 193 3.08 -3.67 -15.20
C THR A 193 3.73 -2.78 -14.14
N SER A 194 2.94 -2.11 -13.31
CA SER A 194 3.43 -1.25 -12.23
C SER A 194 3.98 -2.09 -11.08
N LEU A 195 3.25 -3.11 -10.65
CA LEU A 195 3.67 -3.97 -9.53
C LEU A 195 4.94 -4.76 -9.89
N ASN A 196 5.03 -5.27 -11.10
CA ASN A 196 6.19 -6.04 -11.57
C ASN A 196 7.48 -5.21 -11.68
N LYS A 197 7.38 -3.87 -11.69
CA LYS A 197 8.53 -2.97 -11.65
C LYS A 197 8.97 -2.61 -10.23
N ARG A 198 8.17 -2.92 -9.21
CA ARG A 198 8.50 -2.56 -7.83
C ARG A 198 9.61 -3.45 -7.27
N PRO A 199 10.58 -2.89 -6.53
CA PRO A 199 11.64 -3.68 -5.92
C PRO A 199 11.08 -4.62 -4.85
N MET A 200 11.31 -5.92 -5.01
CA MET A 200 10.90 -6.96 -4.06
C MET A 200 12.07 -7.51 -3.23
N GLU A 201 13.29 -7.04 -3.48
CA GLU A 201 14.51 -7.54 -2.85
C GLU A 201 14.48 -7.43 -1.32
N ARG A 202 13.80 -6.41 -0.76
CA ARG A 202 13.63 -6.27 0.69
C ARG A 202 12.94 -7.46 1.36
N VAL A 203 12.11 -8.17 0.60
CA VAL A 203 11.40 -9.36 1.09
C VAL A 203 12.10 -10.62 0.60
N ALA A 204 12.60 -10.63 -0.62
CA ALA A 204 13.25 -11.80 -1.21
C ALA A 204 14.61 -12.14 -0.53
N ALA A 205 15.43 -11.13 -0.23
CA ALA A 205 16.74 -11.35 0.36
C ALA A 205 16.71 -12.12 1.70
N PRO A 206 15.87 -11.78 2.68
CA PRO A 206 15.80 -12.52 3.94
C PRO A 206 15.13 -13.89 3.83
N LEU A 207 14.48 -14.22 2.70
CA LEU A 207 13.82 -15.51 2.48
C LEU A 207 14.69 -16.51 1.70
N ARG A 208 15.88 -16.10 1.26
CA ARG A 208 16.91 -16.96 0.62
C ARG A 208 17.82 -17.54 1.68
#